data_76786b926a9c0a1866cc6427b951a28a
#
_entry.id   76786b926a9c0a1866cc6427b951a28a
#
_cell.length_a   1.000
_cell.length_b   1.000
_cell.length_c   1.000
_cell.angle_alpha   90.00
_cell.angle_beta   90.00
_cell.angle_gamma   90.00
#
_symmetry.space_group_name_H-M   'P 1'
#
loop_
_entity.id
_entity.type
_entity.pdbx_description
1 polymer ?
#
loop_
_entity_poly.entity_id
_entity_poly.type
_entity_poly.pdbx_seq_one_letter_code
_entity_poly.pdbx_strand_id
1 'polypeptide(L)'
;AKVAQAKLYTTKTPITAADMLNDKVLPFYEDHNLPVLRILTDRGTEYCGRADRHDYQLFLAINDIEHTKTKVKSPQTNGICERFHKTILQEFYQVTFRKKIYEDIDQLQNDLDLWIDHYNNERTHQGKVCEGRTPMQTLEGGKQIWKEKFVDQT
;
A
#
# COMPACT_ATOMS: atom_id res chain seq x y z
N ALA A 1 0.69 -2.00 -10.56
CA ALA A 1 -0.79 -2.04 -10.73
C ALA A 1 -1.51 -0.90 -10.01
N LYS A 2 -0.86 -0.16 -9.13
CA LYS A 2 -1.42 0.96 -8.35
C LYS A 2 -2.57 0.59 -7.39
N VAL A 3 -2.70 -0.68 -7.03
CA VAL A 3 -3.61 -1.08 -5.96
C VAL A 3 -3.15 -0.45 -4.65
N ALA A 4 -4.09 0.06 -3.86
CA ALA A 4 -3.81 0.72 -2.59
C ALA A 4 -4.42 -0.04 -1.42
N GLN A 5 -3.76 0.04 -0.27
CA GLN A 5 -4.26 -0.39 1.02
C GLN A 5 -4.06 0.73 2.03
N ALA A 6 -4.96 0.87 2.97
CA ALA A 6 -4.87 1.94 3.97
C ALA A 6 -5.47 1.48 5.30
N LYS A 7 -4.81 1.85 6.38
CA LYS A 7 -5.29 1.64 7.74
C LYS A 7 -4.89 2.84 8.60
N LEU A 8 -5.80 3.28 9.44
CA LEU A 8 -5.60 4.43 10.32
C LEU A 8 -4.98 4.01 11.63
N TYR A 9 -4.04 4.80 12.13
CA TYR A 9 -3.38 4.60 13.41
C TYR A 9 -3.34 5.91 14.19
N THR A 10 -3.36 5.82 15.50
CA THR A 10 -3.19 6.99 16.39
C THR A 10 -1.73 7.29 16.67
N THR A 11 -0.83 6.38 16.35
CA THR A 11 0.62 6.52 16.54
C THR A 11 1.38 6.11 15.28
N LYS A 12 2.57 6.63 15.12
CA LYS A 12 3.47 6.32 14.01
C LYS A 12 4.72 5.66 14.57
N THR A 13 4.73 4.35 14.62
CA THR A 13 5.79 3.54 15.24
C THR A 13 6.20 2.38 14.33
N PRO A 14 7.36 1.73 14.57
CA PRO A 14 7.72 0.51 13.85
C PRO A 14 6.68 -0.61 14.00
N ILE A 15 6.05 -0.74 15.17
CA ILE A 15 5.02 -1.74 15.40
C ILE A 15 3.78 -1.46 14.53
N THR A 16 3.34 -0.20 14.44
CA THR A 16 2.18 0.14 13.60
C THR A 16 2.47 -0.05 12.12
N ALA A 17 3.68 0.22 11.67
CA ALA A 17 4.11 -0.06 10.30
C ALA A 17 4.09 -1.57 10.00
N ALA A 18 4.59 -2.38 10.92
CA ALA A 18 4.55 -3.85 10.80
C ALA A 18 3.11 -4.39 10.83
N ASP A 19 2.24 -3.82 11.66
CA ASP A 19 0.83 -4.19 11.72
C ASP A 19 0.12 -3.95 10.40
N MET A 20 0.40 -2.81 9.74
CA MET A 20 -0.16 -2.51 8.42
C MET A 20 0.16 -3.62 7.40
N LEU A 21 1.41 -4.10 7.38
CA LEU A 21 1.81 -5.20 6.51
C LEU A 21 1.09 -6.50 6.87
N ASN A 22 1.08 -6.84 8.14
CA ASN A 22 0.50 -8.09 8.63
C ASN A 22 -1.01 -8.15 8.47
N ASP A 23 -1.70 -7.04 8.65
CA ASP A 23 -3.17 -6.97 8.66
C ASP A 23 -3.77 -6.70 7.27
N LYS A 24 -3.14 -5.86 6.46
CA LYS A 24 -3.70 -5.40 5.18
C LYS A 24 -2.95 -5.87 3.95
N VAL A 25 -1.62 -5.79 3.97
CA VAL A 25 -0.82 -6.00 2.76
C VAL A 25 -0.58 -7.47 2.48
N LEU A 26 -0.02 -8.21 3.43
CA LEU A 26 0.28 -9.63 3.21
C LEU A 26 -0.97 -10.47 2.96
N PRO A 27 -2.09 -10.30 3.72
CA PRO A 27 -3.32 -11.04 3.42
C PRO A 27 -3.85 -10.76 2.02
N PHE A 28 -3.78 -9.52 1.54
CA PHE A 28 -4.20 -9.18 0.19
C PHE A 28 -3.42 -9.97 -0.87
N TYR A 29 -2.09 -10.01 -0.75
CA TYR A 29 -1.27 -10.74 -1.71
C TYR A 29 -1.42 -12.26 -1.59
N GLU A 30 -1.60 -12.79 -0.38
CA GLU A 30 -1.89 -14.20 -0.16
C GLU A 30 -3.21 -14.61 -0.83
N ASP A 31 -4.26 -13.79 -0.70
CA ASP A 31 -5.57 -14.03 -1.32
C ASP A 31 -5.49 -14.04 -2.85
N HIS A 32 -4.51 -13.36 -3.42
CA HIS A 32 -4.28 -13.32 -4.87
C HIS A 32 -3.20 -14.30 -5.33
N ASN A 33 -2.68 -15.12 -4.43
CA ASN A 33 -1.58 -16.08 -4.70
C ASN A 33 -0.33 -15.40 -5.28
N LEU A 34 0.01 -14.24 -4.77
CA LEU A 34 1.18 -13.46 -5.18
C LEU A 34 2.16 -13.32 -4.00
N PRO A 35 3.46 -13.60 -4.21
CA PRO A 35 4.45 -13.37 -3.17
C PRO A 35 4.79 -11.87 -3.05
N VAL A 36 5.11 -11.43 -1.84
CA VAL A 36 5.71 -10.11 -1.60
C VAL A 36 7.21 -10.31 -1.50
N LEU A 37 7.95 -9.89 -2.52
CA LEU A 37 9.40 -10.10 -2.60
C LEU A 37 10.19 -8.92 -2.06
N ARG A 38 9.68 -7.70 -2.25
CA ARG A 38 10.39 -6.47 -1.91
C ARG A 38 9.41 -5.38 -1.51
N ILE A 39 9.82 -4.57 -0.54
CA ILE A 39 9.09 -3.37 -0.13
C ILE A 39 10.02 -2.16 -0.22
N LEU A 40 9.52 -1.09 -0.82
CA LEU A 40 10.21 0.19 -0.89
C LEU A 40 9.58 1.16 0.12
N THR A 41 10.38 1.73 1.01
CA THR A 41 9.93 2.74 1.97
C THR A 41 10.80 4.00 1.87
N ASP A 42 10.32 5.08 2.47
CA ASP A 42 11.19 6.21 2.79
C ASP A 42 12.09 5.87 3.99
N ARG A 43 12.82 6.86 4.51
CA ARG A 43 13.74 6.67 5.64
C ARG A 43 13.14 7.08 6.98
N GLY A 44 11.82 7.11 7.09
CA GLY A 44 11.15 7.39 8.37
C GLY A 44 11.54 6.39 9.45
N THR A 45 11.50 6.85 10.71
CA THR A 45 11.88 6.01 11.86
C THR A 45 10.97 4.81 12.07
N GLU A 46 9.74 4.84 11.55
CA GLU A 46 8.82 3.71 11.56
C GLU A 46 9.29 2.55 10.67
N TYR A 47 10.10 2.83 9.65
CA TYR A 47 10.63 1.83 8.71
C TYR A 47 12.10 1.52 8.89
N CYS A 48 12.87 2.44 9.45
CA CYS A 48 14.32 2.37 9.49
C CYS A 48 14.87 2.62 10.89
N GLY A 49 15.81 1.79 11.33
CA GLY A 49 16.50 1.90 12.60
C GLY A 49 17.57 0.82 12.73
N ARG A 50 18.00 0.53 13.96
CA ARG A 50 18.91 -0.60 14.20
C ARG A 50 18.19 -1.92 13.93
N ALA A 51 18.72 -2.70 13.00
CA ALA A 51 18.09 -3.93 12.52
C ALA A 51 17.79 -4.94 13.63
N ASP A 52 18.61 -5.00 14.67
CA ASP A 52 18.45 -5.91 15.80
C ASP A 52 17.36 -5.49 16.82
N ARG A 53 16.84 -4.27 16.70
CA ARG A 53 15.88 -3.68 17.66
C ARG A 53 14.69 -2.99 16.99
N HIS A 54 14.61 -3.01 15.66
CA HIS A 54 13.57 -2.30 14.93
C HIS A 54 12.49 -3.27 14.48
N ASP A 55 11.30 -3.18 15.06
CA ASP A 55 10.21 -4.13 14.85
C ASP A 55 9.82 -4.30 13.38
N TYR A 56 9.78 -3.22 12.61
CA TYR A 56 9.44 -3.29 11.19
C TYR A 56 10.50 -4.06 10.40
N GLN A 57 11.77 -3.76 10.62
CA GLN A 57 12.86 -4.44 9.92
C GLN A 57 12.97 -5.91 10.32
N LEU A 58 12.73 -6.23 11.60
CA LEU A 58 12.67 -7.61 12.07
C LEU A 58 11.51 -8.37 11.42
N PHE A 59 10.35 -7.74 11.32
CA PHE A 59 9.18 -8.34 10.67
C PHE A 59 9.48 -8.70 9.20
N LEU A 60 10.11 -7.81 8.45
CA LEU A 60 10.49 -8.07 7.06
C LEU A 60 11.50 -9.21 6.96
N ALA A 61 12.50 -9.23 7.84
CA ALA A 61 13.52 -10.29 7.85
C ALA A 61 12.91 -11.66 8.15
N ILE A 62 12.00 -11.75 9.13
CA ILE A 62 11.31 -13.00 9.49
C ILE A 62 10.46 -13.50 8.33
N ASN A 63 9.83 -12.60 7.58
CA ASN A 63 8.99 -12.96 6.44
C ASN A 63 9.77 -13.06 5.11
N ASP A 64 11.08 -12.95 5.16
CA ASP A 64 11.98 -13.05 4.00
C ASP A 64 11.63 -12.05 2.89
N ILE A 65 11.35 -10.81 3.28
CA ILE A 65 11.01 -9.70 2.38
C ILE A 65 12.20 -8.73 2.30
N GLU A 66 12.66 -8.45 1.08
CA GLU A 66 13.73 -7.47 0.86
C GLU A 66 13.22 -6.05 1.12
N HIS A 67 13.98 -5.27 1.89
CA HIS A 67 13.65 -3.88 2.21
C HIS A 67 14.56 -2.94 1.43
N THR A 68 13.95 -2.14 0.55
CA THR A 68 14.64 -1.08 -0.20
C THR A 68 14.19 0.28 0.33
N LYS A 69 15.13 1.21 0.45
CA LYS A 69 14.88 2.56 0.96
C LYS A 69 15.07 3.58 -0.13
N THR A 70 14.25 4.64 -0.15
CA THR A 70 14.43 5.75 -1.09
C THR A 70 15.73 6.49 -0.81
N LYS A 71 16.33 7.07 -1.85
CA LYS A 71 17.55 7.88 -1.70
C LYS A 71 17.22 9.22 -1.02
N VAL A 72 18.11 9.68 -0.15
CA VAL A 72 17.91 10.88 0.70
C VAL A 72 17.61 12.16 -0.09
N LYS A 73 18.02 12.27 -1.35
CA LYS A 73 17.82 13.47 -2.18
C LYS A 73 17.12 13.18 -3.50
N SER A 74 16.35 12.11 -3.58
CA SER A 74 15.64 11.71 -4.81
C SER A 74 14.17 11.43 -4.51
N PRO A 75 13.34 12.47 -4.33
CA PRO A 75 11.90 12.32 -4.05
C PRO A 75 11.16 11.57 -5.15
N GLN A 76 11.66 11.53 -6.37
CA GLN A 76 11.06 10.85 -7.50
C GLN A 76 10.90 9.33 -7.29
N THR A 77 11.72 8.71 -6.46
CA THR A 77 11.65 7.26 -6.20
C THR A 77 10.40 6.85 -5.43
N ASN A 78 9.71 7.80 -4.78
CA ASN A 78 8.46 7.54 -4.06
C ASN A 78 7.25 8.30 -4.66
N GLY A 79 7.34 8.69 -5.92
CA GLY A 79 6.32 9.51 -6.58
C GLY A 79 4.94 8.86 -6.68
N ILE A 80 4.87 7.52 -6.72
CA ILE A 80 3.58 6.79 -6.73
C ILE A 80 2.86 6.97 -5.39
N CYS A 81 3.57 6.83 -4.27
CA CYS A 81 3.00 7.05 -2.94
C CYS A 81 2.59 8.51 -2.72
N GLU A 82 3.41 9.45 -3.16
CA GLU A 82 3.09 10.88 -3.05
C GLU A 82 1.82 11.24 -3.82
N ARG A 83 1.67 10.73 -5.03
CA ARG A 83 0.46 10.93 -5.83
C ARG A 83 -0.76 10.30 -5.17
N PHE A 84 -0.61 9.12 -4.59
CA PHE A 84 -1.70 8.49 -3.85
C PHE A 84 -2.10 9.31 -2.61
N HIS A 85 -1.13 9.81 -1.85
CA HIS A 85 -1.41 10.67 -0.69
C HIS A 85 -2.20 11.92 -1.10
N LYS A 86 -1.86 12.54 -2.22
CA LYS A 86 -2.59 13.69 -2.75
C LYS A 86 -4.02 13.30 -3.16
N THR A 87 -4.18 12.18 -3.81
CA THR A 87 -5.49 11.67 -4.24
C THR A 87 -6.40 11.38 -3.04
N ILE A 88 -5.92 10.66 -2.03
CA ILE A 88 -6.72 10.35 -0.84
C ILE A 88 -7.08 11.60 -0.04
N LEU A 89 -6.17 12.58 0.03
CA LEU A 89 -6.45 13.85 0.69
C LEU A 89 -7.60 14.59 -0.01
N GLN A 90 -7.54 14.71 -1.32
CA GLN A 90 -8.51 15.48 -2.11
C GLN A 90 -9.84 14.75 -2.30
N GLU A 91 -9.82 13.45 -2.54
CA GLU A 91 -11.03 12.69 -2.91
C GLU A 91 -11.71 12.04 -1.71
N PHE A 92 -11.00 11.84 -0.60
CA PHE A 92 -11.58 11.23 0.59
C PHE A 92 -11.60 12.19 1.79
N TYR A 93 -10.46 12.59 2.32
CA TYR A 93 -10.42 13.35 3.58
C TYR A 93 -11.09 14.72 3.47
N GLN A 94 -10.81 15.50 2.46
CA GLN A 94 -11.42 16.83 2.30
C GLN A 94 -12.93 16.75 2.06
N VAL A 95 -13.39 15.74 1.34
CA VAL A 95 -14.82 15.53 1.08
C VAL A 95 -15.53 15.04 2.34
N THR A 96 -14.98 14.04 3.00
CA THR A 96 -15.60 13.34 4.12
C THR A 96 -15.71 14.23 5.36
N PHE A 97 -14.66 14.96 5.70
CA PHE A 97 -14.67 15.86 6.88
C PHE A 97 -15.57 17.08 6.72
N ARG A 98 -16.00 17.43 5.51
CA ARG A 98 -17.01 18.46 5.28
C ARG A 98 -18.43 17.98 5.51
N LYS A 99 -18.66 16.67 5.42
CA LYS A 99 -20.01 16.07 5.45
C LYS A 99 -20.33 15.39 6.78
N LYS A 100 -19.31 14.98 7.54
CA LYS A 100 -19.51 14.08 8.67
C LYS A 100 -18.51 14.36 9.79
N ILE A 101 -19.00 14.29 11.03
CA ILE A 101 -18.15 14.33 12.23
C ILE A 101 -18.00 12.88 12.69
N TYR A 102 -16.75 12.45 12.90
CA TYR A 102 -16.44 11.10 13.36
C TYR A 102 -16.27 11.07 14.88
N GLU A 103 -16.94 10.15 15.55
CA GLU A 103 -16.85 9.99 17.00
C GLU A 103 -15.62 9.17 17.42
N ASP A 104 -15.18 8.24 16.55
CA ASP A 104 -14.02 7.42 16.80
C ASP A 104 -13.30 7.06 15.49
N ILE A 105 -12.10 6.46 15.63
CA ILE A 105 -11.27 6.06 14.50
C ILE A 105 -11.89 4.93 13.69
N ASP A 106 -12.68 4.06 14.32
CA ASP A 106 -13.28 2.90 13.65
C ASP A 106 -14.34 3.34 12.64
N GLN A 107 -15.11 4.37 12.94
CA GLN A 107 -16.07 4.94 11.98
C GLN A 107 -15.35 5.50 10.75
N LEU A 108 -14.26 6.23 10.97
CA LEU A 108 -13.46 6.76 9.87
C LEU A 108 -12.79 5.62 9.06
N GLN A 109 -12.31 4.57 9.73
CA GLN A 109 -11.73 3.41 9.06
C GLN A 109 -12.75 2.70 8.17
N ASN A 110 -13.99 2.55 8.62
CA ASN A 110 -15.04 1.92 7.82
C ASN A 110 -15.31 2.70 6.53
N ASP A 111 -15.39 4.02 6.61
CA ASP A 111 -15.56 4.87 5.42
C ASP A 111 -14.32 4.84 4.53
N LEU A 112 -13.13 4.79 5.11
CA LEU A 112 -11.88 4.64 4.37
C LEU A 112 -11.84 3.31 3.62
N ASP A 113 -12.26 2.22 4.23
CA ASP A 113 -12.31 0.90 3.59
C ASP A 113 -13.23 0.91 2.36
N LEU A 114 -14.38 1.57 2.45
CA LEU A 114 -15.29 1.73 1.31
C LEU A 114 -14.65 2.56 0.19
N TRP A 115 -13.95 3.63 0.54
CA TRP A 115 -13.28 4.45 -0.45
C TRP A 115 -12.09 3.71 -1.12
N ILE A 116 -11.33 2.95 -0.35
CA ILE A 116 -10.23 2.12 -0.87
C ILE A 116 -10.78 1.06 -1.86
N ASP A 117 -11.90 0.44 -1.52
CA ASP A 117 -12.58 -0.49 -2.42
C ASP A 117 -12.97 0.19 -3.74
N HIS A 118 -13.56 1.38 -3.66
CA HIS A 118 -13.88 2.19 -4.83
C HIS A 118 -12.61 2.54 -5.64
N TYR A 119 -11.54 2.97 -4.96
CA TYR A 119 -10.27 3.32 -5.60
C TYR A 119 -9.69 2.14 -6.38
N ASN A 120 -9.69 0.96 -5.79
CA ASN A 120 -9.09 -0.23 -6.40
C ASN A 120 -9.96 -0.85 -7.52
N ASN A 121 -11.28 -0.85 -7.36
CA ASN A 121 -12.18 -1.63 -8.21
C ASN A 121 -13.04 -0.80 -9.17
N GLU A 122 -13.20 0.49 -8.92
CA GLU A 122 -14.10 1.34 -9.72
C GLU A 122 -13.41 2.55 -10.34
N ARG A 123 -12.43 3.14 -9.63
CA ARG A 123 -11.73 4.33 -10.10
C ARG A 123 -10.72 3.97 -11.18
N THR A 124 -10.90 4.52 -12.38
CA THR A 124 -9.97 4.32 -13.49
C THR A 124 -8.79 5.31 -13.44
N HIS A 125 -7.66 4.88 -13.99
CA HIS A 125 -6.43 5.67 -14.07
C HIS A 125 -5.96 5.78 -15.50
N GLN A 126 -5.67 6.98 -15.97
CA GLN A 126 -5.28 7.24 -17.35
C GLN A 126 -3.77 7.16 -17.61
N GLY A 127 -2.97 6.94 -16.56
CA GLY A 127 -1.51 6.84 -16.69
C GLY A 127 -1.07 5.59 -17.46
N LYS A 128 0.23 5.54 -17.78
CA LYS A 128 0.83 4.50 -18.62
C LYS A 128 0.64 3.07 -18.07
N VAL A 129 0.56 2.90 -16.74
CA VAL A 129 0.45 1.58 -16.13
C VAL A 129 -0.96 1.02 -16.26
N CYS A 130 -1.97 1.79 -15.91
CA CYS A 130 -3.37 1.34 -15.92
C CYS A 130 -4.07 1.52 -17.27
N GLU A 131 -3.70 2.55 -18.03
CA GLU A 131 -4.23 2.84 -19.37
C GLU A 131 -5.77 2.86 -19.40
N GLY A 132 -6.40 3.57 -18.46
CA GLY A 132 -7.85 3.66 -18.35
C GLY A 132 -8.51 2.53 -17.58
N ARG A 133 -7.76 1.59 -17.07
CA ARG A 133 -8.27 0.49 -16.23
C ARG A 133 -8.26 0.86 -14.75
N THR A 134 -8.99 0.12 -13.93
CA THR A 134 -8.86 0.22 -12.48
C THR A 134 -7.56 -0.44 -12.00
N PRO A 135 -7.08 -0.09 -10.79
CA PRO A 135 -5.92 -0.78 -10.20
C PRO A 135 -6.08 -2.30 -10.15
N MET A 136 -7.25 -2.81 -9.76
CA MET A 136 -7.49 -4.26 -9.70
C MET A 136 -7.46 -4.91 -11.07
N GLN A 137 -8.04 -4.28 -12.09
CA GLN A 137 -7.95 -4.79 -13.47
C GLN A 137 -6.49 -4.87 -13.94
N THR A 138 -5.69 -3.87 -13.60
CA THR A 138 -4.27 -3.83 -13.93
C THR A 138 -3.50 -4.93 -13.19
N LEU A 139 -3.81 -5.17 -11.92
CA LEU A 139 -3.20 -6.24 -11.12
C LEU A 139 -3.52 -7.62 -11.70
N GLU A 140 -4.77 -7.87 -12.04
CA GLU A 140 -5.20 -9.15 -12.62
C GLU A 140 -4.54 -9.40 -13.97
N GLY A 141 -4.46 -8.38 -14.82
CA GLY A 141 -3.75 -8.45 -16.09
C GLY A 141 -2.26 -8.75 -15.90
N GLY A 142 -1.60 -8.07 -14.97
CA GLY A 142 -0.21 -8.29 -14.63
C GLY A 142 0.06 -9.67 -14.02
N LYS A 143 -0.85 -10.15 -13.17
CA LYS A 143 -0.80 -11.48 -12.58
C LYS A 143 -0.85 -12.57 -13.67
N GLN A 144 -1.72 -12.41 -14.64
CA GLN A 144 -1.82 -13.35 -15.77
C GLN A 144 -0.52 -13.39 -16.59
N ILE A 145 0.07 -12.23 -16.89
CA ILE A 145 1.34 -12.13 -17.61
C ILE A 145 2.47 -12.80 -16.82
N TRP A 146 2.55 -12.54 -15.52
CA TRP A 146 3.56 -13.14 -14.65
C TRP A 146 3.43 -14.65 -14.61
N LYS A 147 2.22 -15.17 -14.49
CA LYS A 147 1.93 -16.59 -14.47
C LYS A 147 2.37 -17.27 -15.77
N GLU A 148 2.07 -16.68 -16.92
CA GLU A 148 2.47 -17.19 -18.22
C GLU A 148 3.98 -17.19 -18.40
N LYS A 149 4.68 -16.15 -17.94
CA LYS A 149 6.14 -16.02 -18.15
C LYS A 149 6.98 -16.83 -17.17
N PHE A 150 6.56 -16.98 -15.93
CA PHE A 150 7.40 -17.46 -14.84
C PHE A 150 6.92 -18.75 -14.17
N VAL A 151 5.63 -19.07 -14.24
CA VAL A 151 5.05 -20.24 -13.58
C VAL A 151 4.74 -21.36 -14.57
N ASP A 152 4.15 -21.04 -15.72
CA ASP A 152 3.72 -22.04 -16.70
C ASP A 152 4.85 -22.54 -17.62
N GLN A 153 6.08 -22.01 -17.48
CA GLN A 153 7.27 -22.46 -18.21
C GLN A 153 8.07 -23.56 -17.49
N THR A 154 7.58 -24.03 -16.36
CA THR A 154 8.20 -25.14 -15.62
C THR A 154 7.53 -26.50 -16.02
#